data_70d70435dd89b833c83cc3cdaf8fbb96
#
_entry.id   70d70435dd89b833c83cc3cdaf8fbb96
#
_cell.length_a   1.000
_cell.length_b   1.000
_cell.length_c   1.000
_cell.angle_alpha   90.00
_cell.angle_beta   90.00
_cell.angle_gamma   90.00
#
_symmetry.space_group_name_H-M   'P 1'
#
loop_
_entity.id
_entity.type
_entity.pdbx_description
1 polymer ?
#
loop_
_entity_poly.entity_id
_entity_poly.type
_entity_poly.pdbx_seq_one_letter_code
_entity_poly.pdbx_strand_id
1 'polypeptide(L)'
;MFIILLALFVCGASCTLIPNQYITEWGISSRLTQPSCVDIPENLTLCHGIGYTQMRLPNLLDHDTMAEVSQQSSSWVPLFNLKCHSDTQLFLCSLFSPVCLDRPIYPCRSLCEAVKNGCESRMRAYGFPWPDMVRCDKFPVDNDMCISVQANTNTVKVLENFLRLFLIGVTYIRISIKGYGVSYRFVLVI
;
A
#
# COMPACT_ATOMS: atom_id res chain seq x y z
N MET A 1 -31.67 -61.68 -17.21
CA MET A 1 -31.34 -61.23 -15.83
C MET A 1 -29.85 -61.36 -15.48
N PHE A 2 -29.11 -62.28 -16.12
CA PHE A 2 -27.66 -62.45 -15.87
C PHE A 2 -26.76 -61.38 -16.53
N ILE A 3 -27.14 -60.82 -17.66
CA ILE A 3 -26.36 -59.86 -18.43
C ILE A 3 -26.33 -58.48 -17.73
N ILE A 4 -27.40 -58.12 -17.01
CA ILE A 4 -27.48 -56.85 -16.31
C ILE A 4 -26.59 -56.83 -15.04
N LEU A 5 -26.44 -57.98 -14.38
CA LEU A 5 -25.56 -58.13 -13.22
C LEU A 5 -24.08 -58.09 -13.60
N LEU A 6 -23.70 -58.57 -14.77
CA LEU A 6 -22.32 -58.49 -15.27
C LEU A 6 -21.92 -57.06 -15.66
N ALA A 7 -22.88 -56.26 -16.19
CA ALA A 7 -22.61 -54.84 -16.51
C ALA A 7 -22.39 -53.98 -15.27
N LEU A 8 -23.05 -54.29 -14.15
CA LEU A 8 -22.85 -53.56 -12.91
C LEU A 8 -21.54 -53.92 -12.19
N PHE A 9 -21.02 -55.14 -12.42
CA PHE A 9 -19.75 -55.56 -11.84
C PHE A 9 -18.53 -54.97 -12.56
N VAL A 10 -18.64 -54.69 -13.88
CA VAL A 10 -17.56 -54.05 -14.64
C VAL A 10 -17.49 -52.56 -14.39
N CYS A 11 -18.61 -51.89 -14.03
CA CYS A 11 -18.64 -50.48 -13.73
C CYS A 11 -18.17 -50.17 -12.29
N GLY A 12 -18.19 -51.17 -11.39
CA GLY A 12 -17.77 -50.98 -9.98
C GLY A 12 -16.26 -51.11 -9.73
N ALA A 13 -15.49 -51.61 -10.71
CA ALA A 13 -14.05 -51.84 -10.52
C ALA A 13 -13.12 -50.76 -11.12
N SER A 14 -13.68 -49.75 -11.77
CA SER A 14 -12.87 -48.68 -12.41
C SER A 14 -13.02 -47.29 -11.75
N CYS A 15 -13.61 -47.24 -10.55
CA CYS A 15 -13.63 -46.01 -9.78
C CYS A 15 -12.44 -45.98 -8.81
N THR A 16 -11.24 -46.29 -9.30
CA THR A 16 -10.00 -46.02 -8.61
C THR A 16 -9.66 -44.55 -8.82
N LEU A 17 -9.82 -43.77 -7.73
CA LEU A 17 -9.07 -42.56 -7.40
C LEU A 17 -8.16 -42.08 -8.54
N ILE A 18 -8.64 -41.14 -9.33
CA ILE A 18 -7.77 -40.34 -10.18
C ILE A 18 -6.85 -39.59 -9.21
N PRO A 19 -5.55 -39.93 -9.13
CA PRO A 19 -4.66 -39.12 -8.32
C PRO A 19 -4.65 -37.73 -8.94
N ASN A 20 -4.62 -36.74 -8.06
CA ASN A 20 -4.66 -35.28 -8.29
C ASN A 20 -3.50 -34.78 -9.18
N GLN A 21 -2.97 -35.62 -10.06
CA GLN A 21 -1.79 -35.40 -10.89
C GLN A 21 -2.12 -34.86 -12.29
N TYR A 22 -3.41 -34.80 -12.67
CA TYR A 22 -3.83 -34.38 -14.00
C TYR A 22 -3.95 -32.86 -14.19
N ILE A 23 -3.78 -32.07 -13.14
CA ILE A 23 -3.92 -30.61 -13.21
C ILE A 23 -2.58 -29.93 -13.57
N THR A 24 -1.46 -30.65 -13.51
CA THR A 24 -0.13 -30.08 -13.75
C THR A 24 0.30 -30.06 -15.22
N GLU A 25 -0.40 -30.76 -16.12
CA GLU A 25 0.03 -30.88 -17.51
C GLU A 25 -0.58 -29.88 -18.51
N TRP A 26 -1.57 -29.08 -18.06
CA TRP A 26 -2.23 -28.08 -18.93
C TRP A 26 -1.66 -26.69 -18.78
N GLY A 27 -0.42 -26.51 -18.30
CA GLY A 27 0.26 -25.21 -18.35
C GLY A 27 -0.49 -24.05 -17.67
N ILE A 28 -1.54 -24.32 -16.87
CA ILE A 28 -2.12 -23.38 -15.95
C ILE A 28 -1.26 -23.43 -14.69
N SER A 29 -0.03 -23.01 -14.84
CA SER A 29 0.75 -22.44 -13.76
C SER A 29 0.11 -21.11 -13.40
N SER A 30 -1.13 -21.12 -12.93
CA SER A 30 -1.62 -20.06 -12.10
C SER A 30 -0.66 -20.10 -10.91
N ARG A 31 0.18 -19.09 -10.80
CA ARG A 31 1.06 -18.87 -9.66
C ARG A 31 0.18 -18.75 -8.41
N LEU A 32 -0.23 -19.89 -7.89
CA LEU A 32 -0.76 -20.01 -6.54
C LEU A 32 0.46 -20.01 -5.59
N THR A 33 1.34 -19.04 -5.78
CA THR A 33 2.33 -18.75 -4.75
C THR A 33 1.54 -18.21 -3.56
N GLN A 34 1.35 -19.06 -2.59
CA GLN A 34 0.74 -18.66 -1.34
C GLN A 34 1.56 -17.49 -0.80
N PRO A 35 0.92 -16.37 -0.46
CA PRO A 35 1.66 -15.21 0.01
C PRO A 35 2.52 -15.58 1.21
N SER A 36 3.77 -15.14 1.19
CA SER A 36 4.72 -15.35 2.28
C SER A 36 5.08 -14.02 2.94
N CYS A 37 5.22 -14.04 4.26
CA CYS A 37 5.77 -12.92 5.02
C CYS A 37 7.29 -13.05 5.07
N VAL A 38 7.98 -11.97 4.74
CA VAL A 38 9.44 -11.88 4.82
C VAL A 38 9.82 -10.61 5.57
N ASP A 39 10.96 -10.66 6.26
CA ASP A 39 11.47 -9.47 6.96
C ASP A 39 11.96 -8.43 5.96
N ILE A 40 11.70 -7.16 6.24
CA ILE A 40 12.18 -6.03 5.47
C ILE A 40 13.65 -5.81 5.82
N PRO A 41 14.60 -6.02 4.89
CA PRO A 41 16.01 -5.88 5.21
C PRO A 41 16.43 -4.41 5.35
N GLU A 42 17.44 -4.14 6.16
CA GLU A 42 17.95 -2.78 6.41
C GLU A 42 18.44 -2.06 5.15
N ASN A 43 18.92 -2.83 4.17
CA ASN A 43 19.39 -2.28 2.90
C ASN A 43 18.26 -1.89 1.93
N LEU A 44 17.00 -2.16 2.25
CA LEU A 44 15.85 -1.66 1.50
C LEU A 44 15.58 -0.19 1.88
N THR A 45 16.49 0.70 1.48
CA THR A 45 16.53 2.11 1.92
C THR A 45 15.25 2.90 1.68
N LEU A 46 14.48 2.54 0.64
CA LEU A 46 13.19 3.18 0.37
C LEU A 46 12.17 2.88 1.47
N CYS A 47 12.12 1.62 1.94
CA CYS A 47 11.04 1.11 2.77
C CYS A 47 11.50 0.53 4.12
N HIS A 48 12.73 0.80 4.55
CA HIS A 48 13.16 0.45 5.91
C HIS A 48 12.61 1.44 6.94
N GLY A 49 12.18 0.95 8.10
CA GLY A 49 11.73 1.80 9.20
C GLY A 49 10.36 2.48 8.99
N ILE A 50 9.49 1.92 8.17
CA ILE A 50 8.17 2.47 7.82
C ILE A 50 7.05 2.13 8.83
N GLY A 51 7.41 1.63 10.03
CA GLY A 51 6.45 1.33 11.09
C GLY A 51 6.06 -0.15 11.22
N TYR A 52 6.54 -1.01 10.34
CA TYR A 52 6.43 -2.47 10.41
C TYR A 52 7.70 -3.13 9.89
N THR A 53 7.95 -4.38 10.27
CA THR A 53 9.18 -5.11 9.99
C THR A 53 9.04 -6.23 8.97
N GLN A 54 7.80 -6.63 8.65
CA GLN A 54 7.51 -7.70 7.72
C GLN A 54 6.66 -7.24 6.56
N MET A 55 7.03 -7.69 5.37
CA MET A 55 6.30 -7.43 4.14
C MET A 55 5.79 -8.72 3.51
N ARG A 56 4.81 -8.59 2.65
CA ARG A 56 4.24 -9.67 1.86
C ARG A 56 4.97 -9.82 0.53
N LEU A 57 5.24 -11.07 0.12
CA LEU A 57 5.59 -11.45 -1.24
C LEU A 57 4.57 -12.47 -1.79
N PRO A 58 4.20 -12.41 -3.08
CA PRO A 58 4.52 -11.33 -4.02
C PRO A 58 4.01 -9.97 -3.54
N ASN A 59 4.73 -8.90 -3.89
CA ASN A 59 4.28 -7.55 -3.58
C ASN A 59 3.17 -7.06 -4.54
N LEU A 60 2.70 -5.82 -4.41
CA LEU A 60 1.60 -5.30 -5.24
C LEU A 60 2.05 -4.89 -6.67
N LEU A 61 3.31 -5.09 -6.99
CA LEU A 61 3.90 -4.89 -8.32
C LEU A 61 4.34 -6.22 -8.95
N ASP A 62 3.83 -7.34 -8.43
CA ASP A 62 4.10 -8.71 -8.90
C ASP A 62 5.59 -9.13 -8.80
N HIS A 63 6.36 -8.54 -7.89
CA HIS A 63 7.71 -9.01 -7.59
C HIS A 63 7.63 -10.19 -6.63
N ASP A 64 8.20 -11.32 -7.03
CA ASP A 64 8.18 -12.58 -6.28
C ASP A 64 9.36 -12.70 -5.30
N THR A 65 10.44 -11.94 -5.50
CA THR A 65 11.68 -12.07 -4.74
C THR A 65 12.16 -10.75 -4.14
N MET A 66 12.87 -10.83 -3.00
CA MET A 66 13.50 -9.66 -2.37
C MET A 66 14.58 -9.01 -3.26
N ALA A 67 15.23 -9.80 -4.14
CA ALA A 67 16.20 -9.28 -5.09
C ALA A 67 15.54 -8.32 -6.10
N GLU A 68 14.40 -8.71 -6.65
CA GLU A 68 13.60 -7.85 -7.54
C GLU A 68 13.10 -6.61 -6.82
N VAL A 69 12.53 -6.77 -5.62
CA VAL A 69 12.06 -5.64 -4.80
C VAL A 69 13.18 -4.64 -4.56
N SER A 70 14.36 -5.11 -4.13
CA SER A 70 15.50 -4.24 -3.86
C SER A 70 16.00 -3.52 -5.10
N GLN A 71 16.10 -4.22 -6.23
CA GLN A 71 16.56 -3.66 -7.49
C GLN A 71 15.59 -2.59 -8.00
N GLN A 72 14.30 -2.91 -8.06
CA GLN A 72 13.28 -2.01 -8.62
C GLN A 72 13.02 -0.81 -7.70
N SER A 73 12.95 -1.02 -6.39
CA SER A 73 12.71 0.06 -5.43
C SER A 73 13.87 1.06 -5.35
N SER A 74 15.11 0.62 -5.61
CA SER A 74 16.29 1.50 -5.62
C SER A 74 16.17 2.65 -6.61
N SER A 75 15.50 2.42 -7.75
CA SER A 75 15.26 3.43 -8.80
C SER A 75 14.37 4.58 -8.32
N TRP A 76 13.60 4.38 -7.23
CA TRP A 76 12.68 5.37 -6.66
C TRP A 76 13.29 6.20 -5.52
N VAL A 77 14.45 5.80 -5.00
CA VAL A 77 15.15 6.52 -3.92
C VAL A 77 15.45 7.98 -4.29
N PRO A 78 15.88 8.31 -5.53
CA PRO A 78 16.04 9.70 -5.93
C PRO A 78 14.76 10.53 -5.83
N LEU A 79 13.60 9.95 -6.23
CA LEU A 79 12.31 10.63 -6.12
C LEU A 79 11.92 10.87 -4.65
N PHE A 80 12.11 9.87 -3.80
CA PHE A 80 11.87 10.00 -2.37
C PHE A 80 12.71 11.13 -1.75
N ASN A 81 13.99 11.23 -2.14
CA ASN A 81 14.91 12.25 -1.65
C ASN A 81 14.55 13.67 -2.12
N LEU A 82 13.83 13.82 -3.22
CA LEU A 82 13.32 15.12 -3.69
C LEU A 82 12.26 15.72 -2.77
N LYS A 83 11.65 14.92 -1.89
CA LYS A 83 10.57 15.32 -0.96
C LYS A 83 9.47 16.14 -1.64
N CYS A 84 9.10 15.72 -2.84
CA CYS A 84 8.10 16.39 -3.66
C CYS A 84 6.67 16.26 -3.10
N HIS A 85 6.42 15.22 -2.31
CA HIS A 85 5.18 15.04 -1.53
C HIS A 85 5.50 14.28 -0.25
N SER A 86 4.83 14.61 0.86
CA SER A 86 5.07 13.96 2.18
C SER A 86 4.74 12.47 2.16
N ASP A 87 3.70 12.07 1.45
CA ASP A 87 3.25 10.69 1.40
C ASP A 87 3.92 9.86 0.29
N THR A 88 5.01 10.36 -0.34
CA THR A 88 5.74 9.62 -1.38
C THR A 88 6.23 8.26 -0.89
N GLN A 89 6.81 8.21 0.32
CA GLN A 89 7.28 6.96 0.90
C GLN A 89 6.11 6.01 1.19
N LEU A 90 5.04 6.52 1.80
CA LEU A 90 3.83 5.76 2.10
C LEU A 90 3.27 5.10 0.84
N PHE A 91 3.11 5.88 -0.25
CA PHE A 91 2.61 5.39 -1.52
C PHE A 91 3.51 4.31 -2.12
N LEU A 92 4.80 4.60 -2.27
CA LEU A 92 5.75 3.65 -2.87
C LEU A 92 5.90 2.38 -2.04
N CYS A 93 6.02 2.51 -0.71
CA CYS A 93 6.19 1.35 0.15
C CYS A 93 4.93 0.51 0.31
N SER A 94 3.74 1.09 0.15
CA SER A 94 2.51 0.30 0.06
C SER A 94 2.51 -0.67 -1.13
N LEU A 95 3.27 -0.37 -2.19
CA LEU A 95 3.39 -1.18 -3.39
C LEU A 95 4.60 -2.13 -3.36
N PHE A 96 5.79 -1.58 -3.05
CA PHE A 96 7.05 -2.34 -3.04
C PHE A 96 7.20 -3.25 -1.83
N SER A 97 6.72 -2.81 -0.66
CA SER A 97 6.85 -3.49 0.62
C SER A 97 5.51 -3.51 1.37
N PRO A 98 4.44 -4.06 0.78
CA PRO A 98 3.13 -4.07 1.41
C PRO A 98 3.17 -4.85 2.73
N VAL A 99 2.45 -4.33 3.74
CA VAL A 99 2.35 -4.99 5.06
C VAL A 99 1.88 -6.44 4.91
N CYS A 100 2.46 -7.34 5.71
CA CYS A 100 2.13 -8.75 5.66
C CYS A 100 0.77 -9.05 6.31
N LEU A 101 -0.25 -9.13 5.47
CA LEU A 101 -1.63 -9.47 5.83
C LEU A 101 -2.16 -10.54 4.89
N ASP A 102 -3.19 -11.27 5.31
CA ASP A 102 -3.87 -12.29 4.50
C ASP A 102 -4.42 -11.70 3.19
N ARG A 103 -4.94 -10.47 3.27
CA ARG A 103 -5.41 -9.72 2.10
C ARG A 103 -4.54 -8.49 1.89
N PRO A 104 -4.12 -8.22 0.65
CA PRO A 104 -3.34 -7.03 0.36
C PRO A 104 -4.21 -5.77 0.52
N ILE A 105 -3.62 -4.71 1.09
CA ILE A 105 -4.22 -3.39 1.16
C ILE A 105 -3.54 -2.50 0.12
N TYR A 106 -4.31 -2.03 -0.85
CA TYR A 106 -3.84 -1.14 -1.89
C TYR A 106 -3.84 0.32 -1.44
N PRO A 107 -3.00 1.19 -2.01
CA PRO A 107 -3.18 2.63 -1.86
C PRO A 107 -4.51 3.06 -2.50
N CYS A 108 -5.20 4.04 -1.92
CA CYS A 108 -6.35 4.67 -2.55
C CYS A 108 -5.91 5.47 -3.78
N ARG A 109 -6.83 5.68 -4.72
CA ARG A 109 -6.57 6.49 -5.90
C ARG A 109 -6.16 7.92 -5.54
N SER A 110 -6.79 8.52 -4.54
CA SER A 110 -6.44 9.86 -4.04
C SER A 110 -5.01 9.95 -3.55
N LEU A 111 -4.49 8.93 -2.87
CA LEU A 111 -3.09 8.89 -2.42
C LEU A 111 -2.14 8.90 -3.60
N CYS A 112 -2.42 8.08 -4.62
CA CYS A 112 -1.64 8.07 -5.86
C CYS A 112 -1.67 9.45 -6.55
N GLU A 113 -2.86 10.03 -6.72
CA GLU A 113 -3.05 11.33 -7.39
C GLU A 113 -2.34 12.45 -6.64
N ALA A 114 -2.40 12.48 -5.31
CA ALA A 114 -1.71 13.46 -4.49
C ALA A 114 -0.18 13.40 -4.71
N VAL A 115 0.39 12.19 -4.64
CA VAL A 115 1.83 11.99 -4.88
C VAL A 115 2.19 12.31 -6.33
N LYS A 116 1.41 11.86 -7.30
CA LYS A 116 1.62 12.17 -8.71
C LYS A 116 1.62 13.68 -8.96
N ASN A 117 0.62 14.40 -8.49
CA ASN A 117 0.49 15.85 -8.68
C ASN A 117 1.68 16.61 -8.06
N GLY A 118 2.20 16.15 -6.92
CA GLY A 118 3.37 16.74 -6.29
C GLY A 118 4.68 16.44 -7.00
N CYS A 119 4.81 15.25 -7.62
CA CYS A 119 6.10 14.72 -8.07
C CYS A 119 6.28 14.64 -9.58
N GLU A 120 5.21 14.51 -10.37
CA GLU A 120 5.28 14.25 -11.82
C GLU A 120 6.03 15.34 -12.59
N SER A 121 5.81 16.61 -12.25
CA SER A 121 6.49 17.73 -12.92
C SER A 121 8.01 17.66 -12.75
N ARG A 122 8.47 17.25 -11.56
CA ARG A 122 9.90 17.08 -11.27
C ARG A 122 10.47 15.87 -11.99
N MET A 123 9.74 14.74 -12.01
CA MET A 123 10.15 13.55 -12.77
C MET A 123 10.32 13.87 -14.25
N ARG A 124 9.36 14.59 -14.84
CA ARG A 124 9.41 15.01 -16.27
C ARG A 124 10.60 15.92 -16.55
N ALA A 125 10.95 16.80 -15.64
CA ALA A 125 12.12 17.68 -15.79
C ALA A 125 13.45 16.88 -15.87
N TYR A 126 13.50 15.69 -15.30
CA TYR A 126 14.62 14.74 -15.42
C TYR A 126 14.44 13.72 -16.55
N GLY A 127 13.41 13.86 -17.40
CA GLY A 127 13.15 12.96 -18.52
C GLY A 127 12.37 11.68 -18.16
N PHE A 128 11.83 11.57 -16.97
CA PHE A 128 11.05 10.41 -16.52
C PHE A 128 9.55 10.75 -16.45
N PRO A 129 8.73 10.26 -17.41
CA PRO A 129 7.29 10.37 -17.30
C PRO A 129 6.76 9.51 -16.15
N TRP A 130 5.53 9.79 -15.67
CA TRP A 130 4.89 8.95 -14.67
C TRP A 130 4.71 7.53 -15.19
N PRO A 131 5.26 6.48 -14.53
CA PRO A 131 5.29 5.14 -15.09
C PRO A 131 3.93 4.44 -15.08
N ASP A 132 3.67 3.60 -16.09
CA ASP A 132 2.43 2.85 -16.20
C ASP A 132 2.20 1.87 -15.04
N MET A 133 3.25 1.36 -14.42
CA MET A 133 3.14 0.45 -13.28
C MET A 133 2.44 1.08 -12.08
N VAL A 134 2.55 2.39 -11.91
CA VAL A 134 1.95 3.16 -10.81
C VAL A 134 0.86 4.13 -11.29
N ARG A 135 0.18 3.84 -12.40
CA ARG A 135 -0.97 4.64 -12.88
C ARG A 135 -2.09 4.63 -11.84
N CYS A 136 -2.63 5.82 -11.56
CA CYS A 136 -3.60 5.98 -10.46
C CYS A 136 -4.97 5.35 -10.74
N ASP A 137 -5.33 5.15 -12.00
CA ASP A 137 -6.56 4.46 -12.39
C ASP A 137 -6.56 2.95 -12.04
N LYS A 138 -5.39 2.37 -11.78
CA LYS A 138 -5.26 0.97 -11.31
C LYS A 138 -5.67 0.80 -9.85
N PHE A 139 -5.71 1.86 -9.06
CA PHE A 139 -6.01 1.79 -7.64
C PHE A 139 -7.49 2.03 -7.34
N PRO A 140 -8.01 1.44 -6.25
CA PRO A 140 -9.40 1.58 -5.88
C PRO A 140 -9.77 3.05 -5.61
N VAL A 141 -11.02 3.40 -5.89
CA VAL A 141 -11.59 4.65 -5.40
C VAL A 141 -11.61 4.61 -3.87
N ASP A 142 -11.42 5.76 -3.26
CA ASP A 142 -11.29 5.90 -1.81
C ASP A 142 -12.44 5.20 -1.07
N ASN A 143 -12.05 4.37 -0.13
CA ASN A 143 -12.92 3.62 0.76
C ASN A 143 -12.15 3.26 2.04
N ASP A 144 -12.81 2.68 3.03
CA ASP A 144 -12.21 2.32 4.33
C ASP A 144 -11.21 1.14 4.26
N MET A 145 -11.05 0.52 3.09
CA MET A 145 -10.20 -0.65 2.89
C MET A 145 -8.95 -0.36 2.06
N CYS A 146 -8.65 0.90 1.76
CA CYS A 146 -7.43 1.31 1.08
C CYS A 146 -6.68 2.37 1.86
N ILE A 147 -5.38 2.53 1.58
CA ILE A 147 -4.50 3.48 2.27
C ILE A 147 -4.75 4.89 1.71
N SER A 148 -5.36 5.76 2.49
CA SER A 148 -5.68 7.14 2.11
C SER A 148 -4.51 8.11 2.36
N VAL A 149 -4.64 9.34 1.82
CA VAL A 149 -3.70 10.45 2.01
C VAL A 149 -3.57 10.78 3.50
N GLN A 150 -2.34 10.87 3.99
CA GLN A 150 -2.03 11.21 5.39
C GLN A 150 -1.56 12.65 5.59
N ALA A 151 -1.08 13.30 4.54
CA ALA A 151 -0.47 14.63 4.59
C ALA A 151 -1.33 15.71 5.26
N ASN A 152 -2.65 15.60 5.15
CA ASN A 152 -3.59 16.60 5.68
C ASN A 152 -4.24 16.20 7.01
N THR A 153 -4.04 14.98 7.50
CA THR A 153 -4.69 14.52 8.74
C THR A 153 -4.20 15.24 9.98
N ASN A 154 -2.97 15.74 9.99
CA ASN A 154 -2.44 16.51 11.11
C ASN A 154 -3.13 17.88 11.25
N THR A 155 -3.48 18.52 10.13
CA THR A 155 -4.19 19.81 10.14
C THR A 155 -5.62 19.66 10.63
N VAL A 156 -6.31 18.59 10.20
CA VAL A 156 -7.68 18.30 10.64
C VAL A 156 -7.73 17.95 12.13
N LYS A 157 -6.82 17.12 12.63
CA LYS A 157 -6.74 16.78 14.06
C LYS A 157 -6.44 17.99 14.94
N VAL A 158 -5.59 18.91 14.47
CA VAL A 158 -5.33 20.17 15.17
C VAL A 158 -6.59 21.03 15.21
N LEU A 159 -7.33 21.11 14.10
CA LEU A 159 -8.57 21.87 14.02
C LEU A 159 -9.69 21.26 14.87
N GLU A 160 -9.84 19.94 14.88
CA GLU A 160 -10.82 19.24 15.74
C GLU A 160 -10.49 19.40 17.23
N ASN A 161 -9.23 19.32 17.61
CA ASN A 161 -8.80 19.58 18.99
C ASN A 161 -9.05 21.05 19.37
N PHE A 162 -8.82 21.97 18.44
CA PHE A 162 -9.10 23.40 18.65
C PHE A 162 -10.59 23.67 18.83
N LEU A 163 -11.44 23.07 17.97
CA LEU A 163 -12.90 23.13 18.07
C LEU A 163 -13.43 22.47 19.35
N ARG A 164 -12.87 21.34 19.77
CA ARG A 164 -13.25 20.70 21.05
C ARG A 164 -12.89 21.56 22.24
N LEU A 165 -11.71 22.20 22.27
CA LEU A 165 -11.30 23.12 23.32
C LEU A 165 -12.21 24.35 23.36
N PHE A 166 -12.68 24.83 22.20
CA PHE A 166 -13.61 25.94 22.09
C PHE A 166 -15.02 25.59 22.62
N LEU A 167 -15.48 24.38 22.34
CA LEU A 167 -16.80 23.88 22.80
C LEU A 167 -16.84 23.53 24.29
N ILE A 168 -15.69 23.27 24.94
CA ILE A 168 -15.59 22.97 26.37
C ILE A 168 -15.43 24.24 27.23
N GLY A 169 -15.46 25.44 26.60
CA GLY A 169 -15.41 26.72 27.35
C GLY A 169 -14.08 27.03 28.01
N VAL A 170 -12.96 26.49 27.51
CA VAL A 170 -11.63 26.84 27.98
C VAL A 170 -11.22 28.22 27.45
N THR A 171 -11.41 29.23 28.25
CA THR A 171 -11.19 30.65 27.94
C THR A 171 -9.73 31.12 27.94
N TYR A 172 -8.76 30.24 27.78
CA TYR A 172 -7.34 30.62 27.79
C TYR A 172 -6.55 30.01 26.65
N ILE A 173 -6.34 30.74 25.56
CA ILE A 173 -5.40 30.39 24.50
C ILE A 173 -4.24 31.41 24.55
N ARG A 174 -3.08 30.95 25.00
CA ARG A 174 -1.84 31.70 24.91
C ARG A 174 -1.10 31.26 23.64
N ILE A 175 -1.34 31.94 22.52
CA ILE A 175 -0.58 31.73 21.28
C ILE A 175 0.66 32.60 21.36
N SER A 176 1.84 31.99 21.54
CA SER A 176 3.14 32.66 21.43
C SER A 176 3.73 32.32 20.07
N ILE A 177 3.57 33.22 19.09
CA ILE A 177 4.24 33.13 17.81
C ILE A 177 5.57 33.84 17.93
N LYS A 178 6.67 33.08 18.02
CA LYS A 178 8.03 33.61 17.89
C LYS A 178 8.40 33.68 16.42
N GLY A 179 8.25 34.84 15.82
CA GLY A 179 8.73 35.17 14.49
C GLY A 179 8.72 36.68 14.29
N TYR A 180 9.88 37.25 14.04
CA TYR A 180 10.07 38.70 13.73
C TYR A 180 9.69 39.73 14.78
N GLY A 181 10.15 39.56 16.02
CA GLY A 181 10.25 40.70 16.95
C GLY A 181 8.96 41.37 17.42
N VAL A 182 7.78 40.84 17.13
CA VAL A 182 6.50 41.41 17.52
C VAL A 182 5.69 40.38 18.31
N SER A 183 5.33 40.71 19.54
CA SER A 183 4.49 39.87 20.41
C SER A 183 3.07 40.43 20.39
N TYR A 184 2.15 39.67 19.77
CA TYR A 184 0.72 39.97 19.83
C TYR A 184 0.06 39.18 20.98
N ARG A 185 -0.55 39.90 21.93
CA ARG A 185 -1.40 39.31 22.97
C ARG A 185 -2.85 39.49 22.55
N PHE A 186 -3.55 38.41 22.19
CA PHE A 186 -4.99 38.43 22.04
C PHE A 186 -5.62 37.82 23.31
N VAL A 187 -6.44 38.58 24.01
CA VAL A 187 -7.28 38.10 25.09
C VAL A 187 -8.71 38.13 24.54
N LEU A 188 -9.28 36.98 24.31
CA LEU A 188 -10.70 36.87 24.00
C LEU A 188 -11.42 36.51 25.32
N VAL A 189 -12.21 37.42 25.80
CA VAL A 189 -13.16 37.20 26.91
C VAL A 189 -14.52 37.00 26.29
N ILE A 190 -15.13 35.84 26.51
CA ILE A 190 -16.57 35.60 26.26
C ILE A 190 -17.23 35.41 27.60
#